data_46c6cc62821649c7b4b9998a193cd2ab
#
_entry.id   46c6cc62821649c7b4b9998a193cd2ab
#
_cell.length_a   1.000
_cell.length_b   1.000
_cell.length_c   1.000
_cell.angle_alpha   90.00
_cell.angle_beta   90.00
_cell.angle_gamma   90.00
#
_symmetry.space_group_name_H-M   'P 1'
#
loop_
_entity.id
_entity.type
_entity.pdbx_description
1 polymer ?
#
loop_
_entity_poly.entity_id
_entity_poly.type
_entity_poly.pdbx_seq_one_letter_code
_entity_poly.pdbx_strand_id
1 'polypeptide(L)'
;KSPFTRKLQWISILLLDLCFGYKDIRMYKEARKLVKNNKIDLVLCSSFRTFPLPAALKVATKYKLPLVVDLRDIIEQYTGDEFIAHSLPSLLGLNRLFISVFKRKSLRDRNRVLEKADYVTTISPWHVDILKQYNTNVELIYNGFDPELFYPEQKKTEKFIITYTGRLLSTAMRDPGLLFEALSILSARNILTPDKCRVYWYVDETSRKIITEEAEKYQILPFMDFKGYVPASEIPSILNSSSVLLLLTNRAANSGPKGVMTTKFFESLAVEKPVLCVRSDESYLAEAINDANAGLAATNVNEVCDFLKSYYQEWKEKRYTSSSIKKSKLVRFSRKEQAKQFIQIFEKVEING
;
A
#
# COMPACT_ATOMS: atom_id res chain seq x y z
N LYS A 1 18.00 9.17 -28.76
CA LYS A 1 19.21 8.71 -28.04
C LYS A 1 19.22 7.19 -28.02
N SER A 2 20.35 6.55 -28.30
CA SER A 2 20.48 5.09 -28.25
C SER A 2 20.21 4.55 -26.82
N PRO A 3 19.80 3.27 -26.67
CA PRO A 3 19.63 2.67 -25.34
C PRO A 3 20.88 2.76 -24.47
N PHE A 4 22.06 2.66 -25.09
CA PHE A 4 23.35 2.75 -24.43
C PHE A 4 23.63 4.17 -23.87
N THR A 5 23.38 5.21 -24.65
CA THR A 5 23.56 6.60 -24.19
C THR A 5 22.59 6.96 -23.06
N ARG A 6 21.36 6.44 -23.06
CA ARG A 6 20.41 6.60 -21.96
C ARG A 6 20.92 5.94 -20.69
N LYS A 7 21.48 4.73 -20.80
CA LYS A 7 22.03 3.98 -19.66
C LYS A 7 23.22 4.68 -19.03
N LEU A 8 24.16 5.19 -19.85
CA LEU A 8 25.30 5.97 -19.38
C LEU A 8 24.87 7.28 -18.71
N GLN A 9 23.95 8.01 -19.31
CA GLN A 9 23.40 9.23 -18.73
C GLN A 9 22.72 8.96 -17.38
N TRP A 10 21.99 7.86 -17.28
CA TRP A 10 21.33 7.46 -16.04
C TRP A 10 22.34 7.11 -14.95
N ILE A 11 23.38 6.33 -15.25
CA ILE A 11 24.47 5.98 -14.32
C ILE A 11 25.17 7.25 -13.85
N SER A 12 25.46 8.18 -14.75
CA SER A 12 26.11 9.46 -14.40
C SER A 12 25.25 10.28 -13.43
N ILE A 13 23.94 10.39 -13.68
CA ILE A 13 23.02 11.09 -12.78
C ILE A 13 22.95 10.40 -11.41
N LEU A 14 22.92 9.06 -11.38
CA LEU A 14 22.90 8.30 -10.14
C LEU A 14 24.17 8.51 -9.32
N LEU A 15 25.34 8.50 -9.94
CA LEU A 15 26.62 8.77 -9.28
C LEU A 15 26.70 10.21 -8.77
N LEU A 16 26.28 11.19 -9.58
CA LEU A 16 26.20 12.59 -9.15
C LEU A 16 25.26 12.78 -7.98
N ASP A 17 24.14 12.07 -7.97
CA ASP A 17 23.18 12.11 -6.88
C ASP A 17 23.73 11.45 -5.61
N LEU A 18 24.39 10.30 -5.77
CA LEU A 18 25.03 9.58 -4.68
C LEU A 18 26.17 10.39 -4.03
N CYS A 19 27.05 10.96 -4.83
CA CYS A 19 28.24 11.66 -4.34
C CYS A 19 27.94 13.10 -3.88
N PHE A 20 27.07 13.81 -4.59
CA PHE A 20 26.90 15.25 -4.44
C PHE A 20 25.47 15.69 -4.14
N GLY A 21 24.48 14.77 -4.09
CA GLY A 21 23.07 15.14 -3.87
C GLY A 21 22.51 16.06 -4.97
N TYR A 22 22.84 15.80 -6.22
CA TYR A 22 22.52 16.66 -7.36
C TYR A 22 21.03 17.00 -7.47
N LYS A 23 20.15 16.03 -7.24
CA LYS A 23 18.70 16.25 -7.27
C LYS A 23 18.25 17.18 -6.16
N ASP A 24 18.78 16.98 -4.94
CA ASP A 24 18.47 17.82 -3.78
C ASP A 24 18.95 19.26 -3.99
N ILE A 25 20.13 19.46 -4.60
CA ILE A 25 20.62 20.81 -4.94
C ILE A 25 19.69 21.51 -5.93
N ARG A 26 19.23 20.81 -6.95
CA ARG A 26 18.28 21.37 -7.93
C ARG A 26 16.94 21.70 -7.27
N MET A 27 16.39 20.75 -6.49
CA MET A 27 15.13 20.95 -5.78
C MET A 27 15.21 22.15 -4.83
N TYR A 28 16.28 22.23 -4.04
CA TYR A 28 16.52 23.36 -3.16
C TYR A 28 16.55 24.72 -3.90
N LYS A 29 17.20 24.78 -5.09
CA LYS A 29 17.24 26.02 -5.88
C LYS A 29 15.84 26.47 -6.31
N GLU A 30 14.99 25.56 -6.73
CA GLU A 30 13.63 25.88 -7.17
C GLU A 30 12.73 26.21 -5.96
N ALA A 31 12.77 25.42 -4.91
CA ALA A 31 12.01 25.71 -3.67
C ALA A 31 12.40 27.07 -3.06
N ARG A 32 13.68 27.41 -3.08
CA ARG A 32 14.17 28.73 -2.63
C ARG A 32 13.54 29.89 -3.42
N LYS A 33 13.34 29.75 -4.74
CA LYS A 33 12.69 30.79 -5.55
C LYS A 33 11.23 30.99 -5.09
N LEU A 34 10.53 29.88 -4.85
CA LEU A 34 9.13 29.91 -4.36
C LEU A 34 9.01 30.64 -3.01
N VAL A 35 9.85 30.27 -2.03
CA VAL A 35 9.83 30.88 -0.69
C VAL A 35 10.18 32.36 -0.73
N LYS A 36 11.07 32.80 -1.66
CA LYS A 36 11.41 34.22 -1.80
C LYS A 36 10.27 35.05 -2.38
N ASN A 37 9.45 34.47 -3.24
CA ASN A 37 8.44 35.18 -4.02
C ASN A 37 7.03 35.05 -3.42
N ASN A 38 6.87 34.24 -2.38
CA ASN A 38 5.57 33.97 -1.77
C ASN A 38 5.70 33.96 -0.24
N LYS A 39 4.64 34.30 0.45
CA LYS A 39 4.51 34.06 1.88
C LYS A 39 4.29 32.55 2.09
N ILE A 40 5.23 31.91 2.78
CA ILE A 40 5.19 30.48 3.11
C ILE A 40 5.32 30.39 4.63
N ASP A 41 4.39 29.68 5.24
CA ASP A 41 4.32 29.54 6.69
C ASP A 41 4.89 28.19 7.17
N LEU A 42 4.94 27.17 6.29
CA LEU A 42 5.35 25.81 6.63
C LEU A 42 5.92 25.07 5.40
N VAL A 43 6.80 24.11 5.64
CA VAL A 43 7.29 23.17 4.63
C VAL A 43 6.73 21.78 4.94
N LEU A 44 5.84 21.28 4.08
CA LEU A 44 5.40 19.87 4.10
C LEU A 44 6.15 19.09 3.02
N CYS A 45 6.84 18.03 3.39
CA CYS A 45 7.56 17.16 2.47
C CYS A 45 7.07 15.71 2.54
N SER A 46 6.22 15.31 1.59
CA SER A 46 5.76 13.92 1.48
C SER A 46 6.67 13.11 0.55
N SER A 47 7.15 11.97 1.03
CA SER A 47 8.05 11.09 0.28
C SER A 47 8.01 9.66 0.82
N PHE A 48 8.47 8.70 0.01
CA PHE A 48 8.79 7.34 0.44
C PHE A 48 10.29 7.04 0.31
N ARG A 49 11.06 8.00 -0.22
CA ARG A 49 12.51 7.93 -0.42
C ARG A 49 13.18 9.06 0.33
N THR A 50 14.51 9.03 0.37
CA THR A 50 15.27 10.13 0.96
C THR A 50 15.11 11.44 0.18
N PHE A 51 15.12 11.38 -1.16
CA PHE A 51 14.81 12.56 -1.97
C PHE A 51 13.29 12.88 -1.90
N PRO A 52 12.88 14.14 -1.69
CA PRO A 52 13.66 15.38 -1.60
C PRO A 52 13.86 15.89 -0.15
N LEU A 53 13.89 15.05 0.86
CA LEU A 53 13.95 15.43 2.27
C LEU A 53 15.13 16.35 2.62
N PRO A 54 16.39 16.12 2.15
CA PRO A 54 17.49 17.03 2.45
C PRO A 54 17.29 18.43 1.89
N ALA A 55 16.64 18.53 0.71
CA ALA A 55 16.32 19.82 0.12
C ALA A 55 15.26 20.57 0.95
N ALA A 56 14.23 19.87 1.42
CA ALA A 56 13.18 20.42 2.28
C ALA A 56 13.77 20.94 3.60
N LEU A 57 14.59 20.15 4.29
CA LEU A 57 15.28 20.57 5.50
C LEU A 57 16.14 21.82 5.26
N LYS A 58 16.87 21.86 4.15
CA LYS A 58 17.74 23.03 3.83
C LYS A 58 16.91 24.30 3.61
N VAL A 59 15.73 24.20 3.00
CA VAL A 59 14.80 25.32 2.84
C VAL A 59 14.24 25.74 4.21
N ALA A 60 13.68 24.81 4.96
CA ALA A 60 13.10 25.06 6.29
C ALA A 60 14.12 25.76 7.21
N THR A 61 15.32 25.18 7.36
CA THR A 61 16.37 25.77 8.19
C THR A 61 16.79 27.18 7.72
N LYS A 62 16.95 27.38 6.40
CA LYS A 62 17.39 28.68 5.89
C LYS A 62 16.39 29.80 6.11
N TYR A 63 15.11 29.50 5.98
CA TYR A 63 14.04 30.48 6.08
C TYR A 63 13.31 30.44 7.43
N LYS A 64 13.82 29.65 8.37
CA LYS A 64 13.24 29.45 9.71
C LYS A 64 11.76 29.06 9.66
N LEU A 65 11.44 28.13 8.75
CA LEU A 65 10.10 27.60 8.59
C LEU A 65 9.97 26.26 9.30
N PRO A 66 8.84 25.97 9.91
CA PRO A 66 8.55 24.62 10.40
C PRO A 66 8.62 23.59 9.29
N LEU A 67 9.07 22.37 9.64
CA LEU A 67 9.19 21.24 8.71
C LEU A 67 8.35 20.07 9.19
N VAL A 68 7.36 19.69 8.41
CA VAL A 68 6.59 18.45 8.57
C VAL A 68 7.03 17.45 7.48
N VAL A 69 7.45 16.27 7.90
CA VAL A 69 7.84 15.18 7.00
C VAL A 69 6.77 14.11 7.01
N ASP A 70 6.21 13.78 5.83
CA ASP A 70 5.21 12.73 5.66
C ASP A 70 5.82 11.55 4.91
N LEU A 71 6.01 10.41 5.60
CA LEU A 71 6.58 9.20 5.03
C LEU A 71 5.48 8.17 4.76
N ARG A 72 5.07 8.05 3.49
CA ARG A 72 4.04 7.08 3.06
C ARG A 72 4.55 5.66 2.96
N ASP A 73 5.86 5.48 2.81
CA ASP A 73 6.60 4.24 2.91
C ASP A 73 7.95 4.53 3.56
N ILE A 74 8.64 3.50 4.05
CA ILE A 74 9.98 3.64 4.62
C ILE A 74 10.96 2.69 3.93
N ILE A 75 12.23 3.09 3.90
CA ILE A 75 13.29 2.35 3.19
C ILE A 75 13.50 0.96 3.80
N GLU A 76 13.24 0.80 5.08
CA GLU A 76 13.40 -0.45 5.83
C GLU A 76 12.52 -1.59 5.31
N GLN A 77 11.37 -1.27 4.72
CA GLN A 77 10.47 -2.29 4.17
C GLN A 77 11.00 -2.95 2.89
N TYR A 78 12.01 -2.36 2.25
CA TYR A 78 12.55 -2.88 1.00
C TYR A 78 13.81 -3.74 1.25
N THR A 79 13.84 -4.92 0.65
CA THR A 79 14.98 -5.86 0.73
C THR A 79 15.95 -5.70 -0.44
N GLY A 80 15.49 -5.20 -1.57
CA GLY A 80 16.24 -5.00 -2.81
C GLY A 80 16.52 -3.53 -3.13
N ASP A 81 16.41 -3.18 -4.40
CA ASP A 81 16.67 -1.84 -4.95
C ASP A 81 15.39 -1.00 -5.18
N GLU A 82 14.25 -1.44 -4.66
CA GLU A 82 12.94 -0.81 -4.86
C GLU A 82 12.88 0.63 -4.36
N PHE A 83 13.69 0.98 -3.36
CA PHE A 83 13.83 2.36 -2.86
C PHE A 83 14.65 3.26 -3.80
N ILE A 84 15.32 2.69 -4.82
CA ILE A 84 16.02 3.43 -5.87
C ILE A 84 15.02 3.72 -7.01
N ALA A 85 15.09 4.93 -7.58
CA ALA A 85 14.11 5.38 -8.59
C ALA A 85 14.08 4.54 -9.87
N HIS A 86 15.14 3.79 -10.16
CA HIS A 86 15.29 2.96 -11.36
C HIS A 86 16.03 1.68 -11.01
N SER A 87 15.71 0.59 -11.69
CA SER A 87 16.45 -0.67 -11.56
C SER A 87 17.93 -0.47 -11.85
N LEU A 88 18.78 -0.98 -10.99
CA LEU A 88 20.23 -0.93 -11.22
C LEU A 88 20.60 -1.81 -12.42
N PRO A 89 21.49 -1.33 -13.31
CA PRO A 89 22.04 -2.19 -14.33
C PRO A 89 22.85 -3.31 -13.67
N SER A 90 22.99 -4.45 -14.35
CA SER A 90 23.89 -5.51 -13.90
C SER A 90 25.33 -4.98 -13.80
N LEU A 91 25.90 -5.04 -12.61
CA LEU A 91 27.24 -4.56 -12.26
C LEU A 91 28.17 -5.75 -11.94
N LEU A 92 28.15 -6.80 -12.75
CA LEU A 92 29.04 -7.97 -12.61
C LEU A 92 29.04 -8.57 -11.19
N GLY A 93 27.88 -8.67 -10.55
CA GLY A 93 27.75 -9.21 -9.20
C GLY A 93 27.93 -8.20 -8.04
N LEU A 94 28.37 -6.98 -8.32
CA LEU A 94 28.55 -5.92 -7.31
C LEU A 94 27.24 -5.21 -6.89
N ASN A 95 26.11 -5.58 -7.49
CA ASN A 95 24.82 -4.94 -7.21
C ASN A 95 24.46 -4.95 -5.72
N ARG A 96 24.68 -6.06 -5.01
CA ARG A 96 24.37 -6.18 -3.58
C ARG A 96 25.17 -5.20 -2.73
N LEU A 97 26.48 -5.07 -2.99
CA LEU A 97 27.33 -4.12 -2.29
C LEU A 97 26.88 -2.68 -2.55
N PHE A 98 26.63 -2.35 -3.80
CA PHE A 98 26.16 -1.01 -4.21
C PHE A 98 24.82 -0.67 -3.55
N ILE A 99 23.84 -1.58 -3.57
CA ILE A 99 22.54 -1.42 -2.90
C ILE A 99 22.75 -1.18 -1.41
N SER A 100 23.62 -1.96 -0.75
CA SER A 100 23.89 -1.82 0.69
C SER A 100 24.47 -0.44 1.03
N VAL A 101 25.48 0.01 0.29
CA VAL A 101 26.09 1.33 0.48
C VAL A 101 25.09 2.45 0.24
N PHE A 102 24.29 2.33 -0.84
CA PHE A 102 23.26 3.31 -1.17
C PHE A 102 22.16 3.36 -0.12
N LYS A 103 21.73 2.20 0.38
CA LYS A 103 20.73 2.09 1.46
C LYS A 103 21.23 2.77 2.74
N ARG A 104 22.45 2.48 3.15
CA ARG A 104 23.07 3.10 4.35
C ARG A 104 23.13 4.62 4.22
N LYS A 105 23.58 5.14 3.07
CA LYS A 105 23.60 6.58 2.81
C LYS A 105 22.20 7.18 2.86
N SER A 106 21.26 6.58 2.16
CA SER A 106 19.88 7.05 2.10
C SER A 106 19.22 7.09 3.48
N LEU A 107 19.41 6.05 4.29
CA LEU A 107 18.92 6.00 5.67
C LEU A 107 19.57 7.09 6.54
N ARG A 108 20.89 7.25 6.47
CA ARG A 108 21.59 8.29 7.22
C ARG A 108 21.10 9.69 6.88
N ASP A 109 20.96 9.97 5.58
CA ASP A 109 20.54 11.30 5.12
C ASP A 109 19.06 11.57 5.47
N ARG A 110 18.17 10.56 5.38
CA ARG A 110 16.79 10.65 5.86
C ARG A 110 16.76 10.88 7.38
N ASN A 111 17.45 10.09 8.17
CA ASN A 111 17.41 10.14 9.63
C ASN A 111 17.84 11.53 10.14
N ARG A 112 18.87 12.13 9.54
CA ARG A 112 19.29 13.50 9.85
C ARG A 112 18.18 14.54 9.59
N VAL A 113 17.31 14.29 8.60
CA VAL A 113 16.16 15.17 8.37
C VAL A 113 15.12 14.95 9.44
N LEU A 114 14.82 13.68 9.77
CA LEU A 114 13.82 13.35 10.79
C LEU A 114 14.18 13.92 12.16
N GLU A 115 15.46 13.84 12.57
CA GLU A 115 15.97 14.41 13.82
C GLU A 115 15.74 15.94 13.94
N LYS A 116 15.56 16.62 12.82
CA LYS A 116 15.39 18.07 12.74
C LYS A 116 14.02 18.53 12.28
N ALA A 117 13.15 17.61 11.93
CA ALA A 117 11.77 17.89 11.58
C ALA A 117 10.95 18.18 12.85
N ASP A 118 10.04 19.14 12.78
CA ASP A 118 9.14 19.46 13.89
C ASP A 118 8.13 18.35 14.12
N TYR A 119 7.63 17.75 13.02
CA TYR A 119 6.75 16.58 13.05
C TYR A 119 7.07 15.60 11.92
N VAL A 120 6.84 14.33 12.20
CA VAL A 120 6.90 13.24 11.22
C VAL A 120 5.54 12.53 11.20
N THR A 121 4.96 12.34 10.02
CA THR A 121 3.74 11.52 9.85
C THR A 121 4.03 10.28 9.03
N THR A 122 3.28 9.22 9.28
CA THR A 122 3.41 7.95 8.54
C THR A 122 2.11 7.16 8.57
N ILE A 123 2.04 6.07 7.81
CA ILE A 123 0.80 5.35 7.50
C ILE A 123 0.63 4.00 8.22
N SER A 124 1.61 3.57 8.99
CA SER A 124 1.59 2.24 9.63
C SER A 124 2.14 2.32 11.05
N PRO A 125 1.57 1.59 12.03
CA PRO A 125 2.12 1.48 13.36
C PRO A 125 3.57 0.99 13.37
N TRP A 126 3.92 0.02 12.53
CA TRP A 126 5.29 -0.45 12.38
C TRP A 126 6.27 0.66 11.96
N HIS A 127 5.83 1.56 11.05
CA HIS A 127 6.63 2.73 10.68
C HIS A 127 6.83 3.66 11.88
N VAL A 128 5.79 3.88 12.68
CA VAL A 128 5.87 4.72 13.88
C VAL A 128 6.96 4.21 14.82
N ASP A 129 6.98 2.89 15.09
CA ASP A 129 7.95 2.28 15.98
C ASP A 129 9.40 2.48 15.51
N ILE A 130 9.63 2.41 14.20
CA ILE A 130 10.94 2.65 13.59
C ILE A 130 11.30 4.15 13.63
N LEU A 131 10.38 5.02 13.25
CA LEU A 131 10.66 6.44 13.08
C LEU A 131 10.80 7.17 14.41
N LYS A 132 10.16 6.70 15.48
CA LYS A 132 10.33 7.21 16.85
C LYS A 132 11.76 7.13 17.38
N GLN A 133 12.61 6.31 16.78
CA GLN A 133 14.03 6.27 17.10
C GLN A 133 14.78 7.55 16.68
N TYR A 134 14.21 8.33 15.77
CA TYR A 134 14.82 9.54 15.17
C TYR A 134 14.06 10.82 15.47
N ASN A 135 12.78 10.73 15.83
CA ASN A 135 11.97 11.91 16.18
C ASN A 135 10.90 11.51 17.21
N THR A 136 10.73 12.30 18.25
CA THR A 136 9.72 12.05 19.29
C THR A 136 8.30 12.40 18.83
N ASN A 137 8.18 13.33 17.87
CA ASN A 137 6.90 13.81 17.35
C ASN A 137 6.51 13.02 16.09
N VAL A 138 6.30 11.70 16.23
CA VAL A 138 5.84 10.84 15.13
C VAL A 138 4.38 10.52 15.33
N GLU A 139 3.54 10.91 14.35
CA GLU A 139 2.10 10.65 14.36
C GLU A 139 1.67 9.70 13.24
N LEU A 140 0.70 8.84 13.57
CA LEU A 140 0.13 7.87 12.65
C LEU A 140 -1.08 8.48 11.94
N ILE A 141 -0.93 8.75 10.64
CA ILE A 141 -2.04 9.14 9.76
C ILE A 141 -2.16 8.10 8.67
N TYR A 142 -3.08 7.18 8.83
CA TYR A 142 -3.30 6.09 7.89
C TYR A 142 -3.52 6.56 6.45
N ASN A 143 -3.34 5.68 5.47
CA ASN A 143 -4.00 5.83 4.18
C ASN A 143 -5.51 5.71 4.37
N GLY A 144 -6.29 6.19 3.41
CA GLY A 144 -7.73 6.15 3.55
C GLY A 144 -8.46 6.20 2.21
N PHE A 145 -9.77 6.26 2.32
CA PHE A 145 -10.68 6.32 1.18
C PHE A 145 -11.32 7.72 1.06
N ASP A 146 -11.78 8.01 -0.14
CA ASP A 146 -12.59 9.19 -0.41
C ASP A 146 -14.07 8.82 -0.21
N PRO A 147 -14.77 9.40 0.78
CA PRO A 147 -16.16 9.06 1.07
C PRO A 147 -17.16 9.55 0.00
N GLU A 148 -16.74 10.43 -0.91
CA GLU A 148 -17.56 10.86 -2.05
C GLU A 148 -17.51 9.85 -3.20
N LEU A 149 -16.45 9.03 -3.26
CA LEU A 149 -16.26 8.01 -4.28
C LEU A 149 -16.61 6.60 -3.78
N PHE A 150 -16.24 6.29 -2.54
CA PHE A 150 -16.41 4.96 -1.95
C PHE A 150 -17.48 5.01 -0.86
N TYR A 151 -18.62 4.46 -1.14
CA TYR A 151 -19.77 4.31 -0.25
C TYR A 151 -20.50 3.00 -0.56
N PRO A 152 -21.25 2.43 0.40
CA PRO A 152 -21.90 1.13 0.21
C PRO A 152 -23.10 1.24 -0.71
N GLU A 153 -23.18 0.31 -1.67
CA GLU A 153 -24.34 0.09 -2.54
C GLU A 153 -24.75 -1.39 -2.49
N GLN A 154 -26.04 -1.65 -2.38
CA GLN A 154 -26.58 -3.02 -2.41
C GLN A 154 -26.82 -3.45 -3.86
N LYS A 155 -25.73 -3.83 -4.56
CA LYS A 155 -25.83 -4.35 -5.93
C LYS A 155 -26.04 -5.86 -5.91
N LYS A 156 -27.15 -6.30 -6.51
CA LYS A 156 -27.42 -7.73 -6.74
C LYS A 156 -26.55 -8.24 -7.89
N THR A 157 -26.03 -9.46 -7.72
CA THR A 157 -25.17 -10.11 -8.73
C THR A 157 -25.72 -11.48 -9.10
N GLU A 158 -25.52 -11.90 -10.34
CA GLU A 158 -25.94 -13.22 -10.83
C GLU A 158 -25.06 -14.35 -10.34
N LYS A 159 -23.80 -14.02 -9.99
CA LYS A 159 -22.79 -14.95 -9.46
C LYS A 159 -22.25 -14.45 -8.14
N PHE A 160 -21.76 -15.37 -7.34
CA PHE A 160 -20.95 -15.07 -6.18
C PHE A 160 -19.55 -14.64 -6.67
N ILE A 161 -19.16 -13.41 -6.45
CA ILE A 161 -17.98 -12.80 -7.04
C ILE A 161 -16.97 -12.48 -5.95
N ILE A 162 -15.78 -13.08 -6.04
CA ILE A 162 -14.61 -12.73 -5.25
C ILE A 162 -13.75 -11.80 -6.10
N THR A 163 -13.41 -10.61 -5.63
CA THR A 163 -12.70 -9.61 -6.44
C THR A 163 -11.35 -9.24 -5.85
N TYR A 164 -10.32 -9.25 -6.69
CA TYR A 164 -9.01 -8.68 -6.42
C TYR A 164 -8.68 -7.55 -7.41
N THR A 165 -8.20 -6.44 -6.90
CA THR A 165 -7.73 -5.29 -7.69
C THR A 165 -6.26 -5.02 -7.42
N GLY A 166 -5.42 -4.87 -8.45
CA GLY A 166 -4.02 -4.43 -8.33
C GLY A 166 -2.99 -5.41 -8.87
N ARG A 167 -1.73 -5.32 -8.42
CA ARG A 167 -0.63 -6.17 -8.91
C ARG A 167 -0.33 -7.28 -7.92
N LEU A 168 0.06 -8.45 -8.44
CA LEU A 168 0.53 -9.56 -7.60
C LEU A 168 2.04 -9.43 -7.30
N LEU A 169 2.83 -8.97 -8.24
CA LEU A 169 4.28 -8.86 -8.25
C LEU A 169 4.99 -10.22 -8.19
N SER A 170 4.72 -11.02 -7.16
CA SER A 170 5.18 -12.41 -7.00
C SER A 170 4.33 -13.12 -5.93
N THR A 171 4.32 -14.45 -5.91
CA THR A 171 3.68 -15.24 -4.86
C THR A 171 4.34 -15.07 -3.50
N ALA A 172 5.65 -14.76 -3.45
CA ALA A 172 6.34 -14.43 -2.20
C ALA A 172 5.82 -13.15 -1.55
N MET A 173 5.35 -12.19 -2.36
CA MET A 173 4.80 -10.93 -1.86
C MET A 173 3.28 -10.96 -1.69
N ARG A 174 2.58 -11.72 -2.51
CA ARG A 174 1.10 -11.77 -2.52
C ARG A 174 0.66 -13.15 -2.95
N ASP A 175 0.43 -14.03 -1.99
CA ASP A 175 0.15 -15.44 -2.22
C ASP A 175 -1.36 -15.74 -2.14
N PRO A 176 -2.01 -16.12 -3.25
CA PRO A 176 -3.43 -16.50 -3.26
C PRO A 176 -3.66 -17.97 -2.86
N GLY A 177 -2.63 -18.73 -2.52
CA GLY A 177 -2.68 -20.18 -2.37
C GLY A 177 -3.77 -20.70 -1.43
N LEU A 178 -4.01 -20.06 -0.27
CA LEU A 178 -5.09 -20.48 0.63
C LEU A 178 -6.48 -20.32 0.02
N LEU A 179 -6.72 -19.27 -0.78
CA LEU A 179 -7.96 -19.11 -1.52
C LEU A 179 -8.10 -20.23 -2.57
N PHE A 180 -7.03 -20.53 -3.28
CA PHE A 180 -7.03 -21.54 -4.35
C PHE A 180 -7.27 -22.93 -3.81
N GLU A 181 -6.62 -23.28 -2.71
CA GLU A 181 -6.85 -24.53 -1.99
C GLU A 181 -8.30 -24.65 -1.49
N ALA A 182 -8.84 -23.59 -0.89
CA ALA A 182 -10.23 -23.56 -0.43
C ALA A 182 -11.23 -23.73 -1.59
N LEU A 183 -11.01 -23.05 -2.72
CA LEU A 183 -11.85 -23.21 -3.91
C LEU A 183 -11.80 -24.64 -4.48
N SER A 184 -10.62 -25.28 -4.50
CA SER A 184 -10.47 -26.67 -4.90
C SER A 184 -11.27 -27.62 -4.00
N ILE A 185 -11.15 -27.46 -2.68
CA ILE A 185 -11.90 -28.27 -1.70
C ILE A 185 -13.41 -28.06 -1.84
N LEU A 186 -13.85 -26.80 -1.97
CA LEU A 186 -15.27 -26.47 -2.08
C LEU A 186 -15.86 -26.90 -3.41
N SER A 187 -15.08 -26.89 -4.47
CA SER A 187 -15.45 -27.42 -5.81
C SER A 187 -15.61 -28.95 -5.79
N ALA A 188 -14.64 -29.66 -5.23
CA ALA A 188 -14.70 -31.13 -5.09
C ALA A 188 -15.93 -31.59 -4.28
N ARG A 189 -16.42 -30.76 -3.35
CA ARG A 189 -17.63 -30.99 -2.57
C ARG A 189 -18.91 -30.47 -3.23
N ASN A 190 -18.87 -29.98 -4.45
CA ASN A 190 -19.98 -29.34 -5.16
C ASN A 190 -20.66 -28.18 -4.38
N ILE A 191 -19.95 -27.51 -3.46
CA ILE A 191 -20.45 -26.36 -2.69
C ILE A 191 -20.34 -25.10 -3.52
N LEU A 192 -19.16 -24.84 -4.11
CA LEU A 192 -18.92 -23.76 -5.07
C LEU A 192 -18.54 -24.36 -6.43
N THR A 193 -19.19 -23.88 -7.48
CA THR A 193 -18.93 -24.31 -8.85
C THR A 193 -18.63 -23.12 -9.74
N PRO A 194 -17.84 -23.26 -10.83
CA PRO A 194 -17.46 -22.14 -11.69
C PRO A 194 -18.62 -21.41 -12.37
N ASP A 195 -19.77 -22.03 -12.54
CA ASP A 195 -20.97 -21.41 -13.07
C ASP A 195 -21.66 -20.48 -12.06
N LYS A 196 -21.50 -20.73 -10.76
CA LYS A 196 -22.11 -19.94 -9.66
C LYS A 196 -21.14 -19.02 -8.95
N CYS A 197 -19.84 -19.32 -9.00
CA CYS A 197 -18.79 -18.55 -8.34
C CYS A 197 -17.69 -18.16 -9.32
N ARG A 198 -17.20 -16.92 -9.26
CA ARG A 198 -16.08 -16.42 -10.05
C ARG A 198 -15.12 -15.63 -9.20
N VAL A 199 -13.83 -15.68 -9.57
CA VAL A 199 -12.80 -14.81 -9.01
C VAL A 199 -12.41 -13.81 -10.09
N TYR A 200 -12.76 -12.53 -9.89
CA TYR A 200 -12.45 -11.45 -10.81
C TYR A 200 -11.10 -10.83 -10.47
N TRP A 201 -10.19 -10.84 -11.45
CA TRP A 201 -8.83 -10.34 -11.34
C TRP A 201 -8.66 -9.08 -12.18
N TYR A 202 -8.62 -7.92 -11.54
CA TYR A 202 -8.31 -6.64 -12.17
C TYR A 202 -6.80 -6.40 -12.03
N VAL A 203 -6.01 -7.05 -12.89
CA VAL A 203 -4.55 -7.16 -12.79
C VAL A 203 -3.85 -6.93 -14.13
N ASP A 204 -2.54 -6.66 -14.10
CA ASP A 204 -1.71 -6.61 -15.30
C ASP A 204 -1.38 -8.01 -15.85
N GLU A 205 -0.82 -8.04 -17.07
CA GLU A 205 -0.51 -9.29 -17.77
C GLU A 205 0.56 -10.13 -17.04
N THR A 206 1.50 -9.47 -16.35
CA THR A 206 2.51 -10.19 -15.54
C THR A 206 1.85 -10.89 -14.35
N SER A 207 0.98 -10.21 -13.63
CA SER A 207 0.20 -10.79 -12.54
C SER A 207 -0.73 -11.89 -13.03
N ARG A 208 -1.36 -11.71 -14.21
CA ARG A 208 -2.21 -12.74 -14.83
C ARG A 208 -1.46 -14.05 -15.04
N LYS A 209 -0.26 -14.02 -15.60
CA LYS A 209 0.57 -15.22 -15.81
C LYS A 209 0.82 -15.95 -14.49
N ILE A 210 1.24 -15.22 -13.45
CA ILE A 210 1.50 -15.80 -12.13
C ILE A 210 0.24 -16.45 -11.57
N ILE A 211 -0.91 -15.78 -11.66
CA ILE A 211 -2.19 -16.29 -11.14
C ILE A 211 -2.63 -17.53 -11.92
N THR A 212 -2.47 -17.52 -13.24
CA THR A 212 -2.82 -18.69 -14.09
C THR A 212 -2.00 -19.90 -13.71
N GLU A 213 -0.66 -19.76 -13.62
CA GLU A 213 0.25 -20.84 -13.23
C GLU A 213 -0.07 -21.39 -11.83
N GLU A 214 -0.41 -20.52 -10.88
CA GLU A 214 -0.81 -20.97 -9.55
C GLU A 214 -2.19 -21.66 -9.56
N ALA A 215 -3.19 -21.12 -10.28
CA ALA A 215 -4.53 -21.68 -10.35
C ALA A 215 -4.57 -23.08 -11.00
N GLU A 216 -3.69 -23.32 -11.96
CA GLU A 216 -3.52 -24.63 -12.61
C GLU A 216 -3.09 -25.71 -11.61
N LYS A 217 -2.18 -25.39 -10.66
CA LYS A 217 -1.72 -26.34 -9.63
C LYS A 217 -2.87 -26.86 -8.76
N TYR A 218 -3.90 -26.04 -8.54
CA TYR A 218 -5.07 -26.36 -7.73
C TYR A 218 -6.28 -26.80 -8.56
N GLN A 219 -6.16 -26.89 -9.88
CA GLN A 219 -7.22 -27.26 -10.83
C GLN A 219 -8.46 -26.36 -10.76
N ILE A 220 -8.26 -25.07 -10.49
CA ILE A 220 -9.34 -24.07 -10.29
C ILE A 220 -9.36 -22.96 -11.35
N LEU A 221 -8.62 -23.14 -12.44
CA LEU A 221 -8.60 -22.16 -13.54
C LEU A 221 -10.01 -21.80 -14.07
N PRO A 222 -11.01 -22.71 -14.11
CA PRO A 222 -12.38 -22.36 -14.51
C PRO A 222 -13.08 -21.33 -13.64
N PHE A 223 -12.61 -21.08 -12.41
CA PHE A 223 -13.13 -20.01 -11.55
C PHE A 223 -12.59 -18.62 -11.90
N MET A 224 -11.44 -18.55 -12.60
CA MET A 224 -10.74 -17.31 -12.86
C MET A 224 -11.36 -16.51 -14.00
N ASP A 225 -11.47 -15.22 -13.83
CA ASP A 225 -11.93 -14.27 -14.84
C ASP A 225 -11.04 -13.00 -14.79
N PHE A 226 -10.21 -12.83 -15.81
CA PHE A 226 -9.22 -11.76 -15.91
C PHE A 226 -9.80 -10.56 -16.65
N LYS A 227 -9.96 -9.44 -15.92
CA LYS A 227 -10.60 -8.20 -16.41
C LYS A 227 -9.59 -7.15 -16.90
N GLY A 228 -8.29 -7.34 -16.60
CA GLY A 228 -7.28 -6.34 -16.92
C GLY A 228 -7.35 -5.09 -16.03
N TYR A 229 -6.66 -4.04 -16.47
CA TYR A 229 -6.73 -2.75 -15.81
C TYR A 229 -8.00 -1.97 -16.21
N VAL A 230 -8.56 -1.29 -15.22
CA VAL A 230 -9.71 -0.40 -15.39
C VAL A 230 -9.36 0.99 -14.85
N PRO A 231 -10.03 2.05 -15.32
CA PRO A 231 -9.91 3.38 -14.73
C PRO A 231 -10.24 3.39 -13.24
N ALA A 232 -9.56 4.21 -12.47
CA ALA A 232 -9.78 4.31 -11.01
C ALA A 232 -11.24 4.69 -10.66
N SER A 233 -11.91 5.45 -11.54
CA SER A 233 -13.31 5.82 -11.39
C SER A 233 -14.30 4.65 -11.43
N GLU A 234 -13.90 3.50 -11.98
CA GLU A 234 -14.75 2.31 -12.05
C GLU A 234 -14.61 1.43 -10.79
N ILE A 235 -13.52 1.59 -10.03
CA ILE A 235 -13.23 0.75 -8.87
C ILE A 235 -14.35 0.73 -7.83
N PRO A 236 -14.97 1.87 -7.43
CA PRO A 236 -16.07 1.84 -6.46
C PRO A 236 -17.25 0.96 -6.90
N SER A 237 -17.63 1.05 -8.18
CA SER A 237 -18.71 0.22 -8.75
C SER A 237 -18.35 -1.27 -8.78
N ILE A 238 -17.10 -1.60 -9.11
CA ILE A 238 -16.58 -2.96 -9.12
C ILE A 238 -16.60 -3.55 -7.71
N LEU A 239 -16.11 -2.81 -6.72
CA LEU A 239 -16.12 -3.27 -5.33
C LEU A 239 -17.54 -3.50 -4.82
N ASN A 240 -18.47 -2.60 -5.12
CA ASN A 240 -19.88 -2.75 -4.76
C ASN A 240 -20.58 -3.93 -5.46
N SER A 241 -20.13 -4.32 -6.65
CA SER A 241 -20.63 -5.47 -7.40
C SER A 241 -19.95 -6.79 -7.02
N SER A 242 -19.19 -6.81 -5.94
CA SER A 242 -18.48 -7.97 -5.43
C SER A 242 -19.22 -8.59 -4.24
N SER A 243 -19.07 -9.90 -4.06
CA SER A 243 -19.57 -10.60 -2.88
C SER A 243 -18.51 -10.66 -1.76
N VAL A 244 -17.23 -10.79 -2.15
CA VAL A 244 -16.09 -10.80 -1.22
C VAL A 244 -14.94 -10.01 -1.86
N LEU A 245 -14.29 -9.17 -1.09
CA LEU A 245 -13.10 -8.43 -1.52
C LEU A 245 -11.85 -9.13 -1.01
N LEU A 246 -10.98 -9.54 -1.94
CA LEU A 246 -9.76 -10.26 -1.65
C LEU A 246 -8.61 -9.30 -1.38
N LEU A 247 -7.94 -9.47 -0.27
CA LEU A 247 -6.66 -8.86 0.04
C LEU A 247 -5.56 -9.94 0.03
N LEU A 248 -4.45 -9.63 -0.60
CA LEU A 248 -3.26 -10.47 -0.62
C LEU A 248 -2.12 -9.70 0.03
N THR A 249 -1.48 -10.31 1.00
CA THR A 249 -0.31 -9.78 1.69
C THR A 249 0.88 -10.72 1.53
N ASN A 250 2.07 -10.20 1.78
CA ASN A 250 3.26 -11.01 1.90
C ASN A 250 3.24 -11.78 3.22
N ARG A 251 3.86 -12.95 3.22
CA ARG A 251 4.16 -13.63 4.48
C ARG A 251 5.12 -12.76 5.29
N ALA A 252 4.82 -12.56 6.58
CA ALA A 252 5.79 -11.98 7.49
C ALA A 252 6.98 -12.93 7.61
N ALA A 253 8.07 -12.62 6.92
CA ALA A 253 9.35 -13.19 7.31
C ALA A 253 9.76 -12.60 8.66
N ASN A 254 10.48 -13.35 9.48
CA ASN A 254 10.93 -12.89 10.82
C ASN A 254 11.66 -11.53 10.82
N SER A 255 12.10 -11.05 9.66
CA SER A 255 12.78 -9.78 9.43
C SER A 255 12.11 -8.91 8.33
N GLY A 256 10.95 -9.31 7.80
CA GLY A 256 10.25 -8.58 6.75
C GLY A 256 9.39 -7.43 7.26
N PRO A 257 8.85 -6.62 6.34
CA PRO A 257 7.92 -5.55 6.69
C PRO A 257 6.69 -6.14 7.37
N LYS A 258 6.32 -5.58 8.52
CA LYS A 258 5.12 -5.97 9.27
C LYS A 258 4.03 -4.93 9.07
N GLY A 259 2.80 -5.37 8.78
CA GLY A 259 1.63 -4.50 8.81
C GLY A 259 1.57 -3.43 7.73
N VAL A 260 1.86 -3.79 6.48
CA VAL A 260 1.66 -2.87 5.35
C VAL A 260 0.16 -2.65 5.14
N MET A 261 -0.33 -1.49 5.59
CA MET A 261 -1.73 -1.09 5.46
C MET A 261 -2.02 -0.65 4.02
N THR A 262 -2.51 -1.58 3.22
CA THR A 262 -2.83 -1.31 1.81
C THR A 262 -4.05 -0.39 1.65
N THR A 263 -4.01 0.51 0.68
CA THR A 263 -5.13 1.41 0.33
C THR A 263 -6.42 0.63 0.04
N LYS A 264 -6.30 -0.56 -0.56
CA LYS A 264 -7.42 -1.45 -0.87
C LYS A 264 -8.23 -1.86 0.37
N PHE A 265 -7.57 -2.01 1.52
CA PHE A 265 -8.25 -2.31 2.78
C PHE A 265 -9.23 -1.19 3.13
N PHE A 266 -8.80 0.07 3.07
CA PHE A 266 -9.65 1.22 3.40
C PHE A 266 -10.81 1.40 2.41
N GLU A 267 -10.55 1.20 1.12
CA GLU A 267 -11.57 1.22 0.07
C GLU A 267 -12.60 0.09 0.26
N SER A 268 -12.14 -1.10 0.66
CA SER A 268 -13.00 -2.24 0.98
C SER A 268 -13.89 -1.98 2.20
N LEU A 269 -13.33 -1.34 3.23
CA LEU A 269 -14.11 -0.90 4.39
C LEU A 269 -15.23 0.07 3.98
N ALA A 270 -14.91 1.02 3.09
CA ALA A 270 -15.85 2.07 2.69
C ALA A 270 -17.09 1.55 1.96
N VAL A 271 -16.95 0.47 1.21
CA VAL A 271 -18.08 -0.17 0.50
C VAL A 271 -18.80 -1.24 1.32
N GLU A 272 -18.39 -1.45 2.56
CA GLU A 272 -19.01 -2.39 3.54
C GLU A 272 -19.16 -3.82 2.99
N LYS A 273 -18.23 -4.27 2.14
CA LYS A 273 -18.19 -5.65 1.64
C LYS A 273 -17.28 -6.52 2.50
N PRO A 274 -17.60 -7.83 2.63
CA PRO A 274 -16.75 -8.75 3.36
C PRO A 274 -15.34 -8.80 2.80
N VAL A 275 -14.35 -8.63 3.66
CA VAL A 275 -12.92 -8.68 3.31
C VAL A 275 -12.38 -10.07 3.64
N LEU A 276 -11.76 -10.71 2.66
CA LEU A 276 -10.96 -11.91 2.86
C LEU A 276 -9.49 -11.56 2.64
N CYS A 277 -8.71 -11.52 3.70
CA CYS A 277 -7.26 -11.41 3.62
C CYS A 277 -6.65 -12.81 3.79
N VAL A 278 -6.00 -13.34 2.75
CA VAL A 278 -5.40 -14.66 2.84
C VAL A 278 -3.90 -14.57 3.14
N ARG A 279 -3.45 -15.52 3.99
CA ARG A 279 -2.10 -15.59 4.54
C ARG A 279 -1.69 -14.31 5.28
N SER A 280 -2.62 -13.75 6.04
CA SER A 280 -2.37 -12.59 6.86
C SER A 280 -1.65 -13.00 8.15
N ASP A 281 -0.35 -13.14 8.06
CA ASP A 281 0.59 -13.25 9.18
C ASP A 281 1.11 -11.86 9.64
N GLU A 282 0.53 -10.79 9.10
CA GLU A 282 0.84 -9.40 9.44
C GLU A 282 -0.12 -8.92 10.52
N SER A 283 0.37 -8.80 11.74
CA SER A 283 -0.45 -8.47 12.92
C SER A 283 -1.32 -7.23 12.74
N TYR A 284 -0.77 -6.12 12.25
CA TYR A 284 -1.49 -4.84 12.15
C TYR A 284 -2.67 -4.85 11.17
N LEU A 285 -2.54 -5.53 10.02
CA LEU A 285 -3.66 -5.63 9.08
C LEU A 285 -4.72 -6.60 9.61
N ALA A 286 -4.31 -7.74 10.17
CA ALA A 286 -5.21 -8.70 10.78
C ALA A 286 -5.98 -8.08 11.95
N GLU A 287 -5.29 -7.35 12.84
CA GLU A 287 -5.91 -6.61 13.93
C GLU A 287 -6.91 -5.56 13.43
N ALA A 288 -6.55 -4.82 12.36
CA ALA A 288 -7.44 -3.81 11.79
C ALA A 288 -8.70 -4.41 11.14
N ILE A 289 -8.59 -5.58 10.47
CA ILE A 289 -9.73 -6.32 9.93
C ILE A 289 -10.66 -6.77 11.06
N ASN A 290 -10.10 -7.35 12.13
CA ASN A 290 -10.85 -7.84 13.28
C ASN A 290 -11.49 -6.68 14.07
N ASP A 291 -10.74 -5.60 14.35
CA ASP A 291 -11.24 -4.43 15.08
C ASP A 291 -12.40 -3.74 14.36
N ALA A 292 -12.31 -3.66 13.03
CA ALA A 292 -13.37 -3.10 12.20
C ALA A 292 -14.56 -4.06 11.99
N ASN A 293 -14.44 -5.34 12.36
CA ASN A 293 -15.38 -6.40 11.99
C ASN A 293 -15.62 -6.47 10.47
N ALA A 294 -14.53 -6.33 9.71
CA ALA A 294 -14.60 -6.18 8.25
C ALA A 294 -14.64 -7.53 7.50
N GLY A 295 -14.25 -8.62 8.16
CA GLY A 295 -14.17 -9.94 7.53
C GLY A 295 -13.15 -10.85 8.22
N LEU A 296 -12.34 -11.55 7.43
CA LEU A 296 -11.41 -12.56 7.90
C LEU A 296 -9.98 -12.26 7.46
N ALA A 297 -9.04 -12.34 8.41
CA ALA A 297 -7.63 -12.48 8.14
C ALA A 297 -7.24 -13.95 8.34
N ALA A 298 -7.23 -14.71 7.24
CA ALA A 298 -7.09 -16.15 7.29
C ALA A 298 -5.63 -16.62 7.41
N THR A 299 -5.40 -17.60 8.27
CA THR A 299 -4.10 -18.25 8.45
C THR A 299 -4.08 -19.69 7.92
N ASN A 300 -5.25 -20.30 7.73
CA ASN A 300 -5.38 -21.67 7.24
C ASN A 300 -6.58 -21.83 6.29
N VAL A 301 -6.61 -22.94 5.55
CA VAL A 301 -7.60 -23.21 4.50
C VAL A 301 -9.00 -23.42 5.06
N ASN A 302 -9.15 -24.00 6.25
CA ASN A 302 -10.47 -24.28 6.84
C ASN A 302 -11.20 -22.97 7.16
N GLU A 303 -10.50 -21.97 7.70
CA GLU A 303 -11.05 -20.64 7.93
C GLU A 303 -11.60 -20.03 6.64
N VAL A 304 -10.84 -20.14 5.54
CA VAL A 304 -11.27 -19.64 4.21
C VAL A 304 -12.50 -20.39 3.72
N CYS A 305 -12.53 -21.74 3.85
CA CYS A 305 -13.66 -22.53 3.45
C CYS A 305 -14.94 -22.12 4.19
N ASP A 306 -14.87 -21.96 5.51
CA ASP A 306 -16.04 -21.63 6.31
C ASP A 306 -16.52 -20.20 6.06
N PHE A 307 -15.59 -19.25 5.89
CA PHE A 307 -15.90 -17.89 5.48
C PHE A 307 -16.63 -17.84 4.12
N LEU A 308 -16.09 -18.51 3.11
CA LEU A 308 -16.70 -18.54 1.78
C LEU A 308 -18.06 -19.24 1.79
N LYS A 309 -18.25 -20.32 2.53
CA LYS A 309 -19.57 -20.98 2.69
C LYS A 309 -20.61 -20.05 3.29
N SER A 310 -20.25 -19.36 4.38
CA SER A 310 -21.14 -18.43 5.07
C SER A 310 -21.64 -17.32 4.14
N TYR A 311 -20.73 -16.62 3.47
CA TYR A 311 -21.10 -15.54 2.56
C TYR A 311 -21.73 -16.03 1.25
N TYR A 312 -21.41 -17.23 0.80
CA TYR A 312 -22.11 -17.85 -0.33
C TYR A 312 -23.58 -18.15 0.01
N GLN A 313 -23.85 -18.60 1.23
CA GLN A 313 -25.22 -18.81 1.71
C GLN A 313 -25.99 -17.48 1.77
N GLU A 314 -25.40 -16.44 2.33
CA GLU A 314 -26.00 -15.10 2.34
C GLU A 314 -26.30 -14.60 0.92
N TRP A 315 -25.35 -14.77 0.00
CA TRP A 315 -25.54 -14.38 -1.40
C TRP A 315 -26.65 -15.18 -2.09
N LYS A 316 -26.78 -16.47 -1.81
CA LYS A 316 -27.89 -17.28 -2.37
C LYS A 316 -29.26 -16.71 -1.98
N GLU A 317 -29.39 -16.22 -0.78
CA GLU A 317 -30.64 -15.67 -0.24
C GLU A 317 -30.92 -14.26 -0.75
N LYS A 318 -29.92 -13.38 -0.72
CA LYS A 318 -30.08 -11.94 -0.94
C LYS A 318 -29.60 -11.47 -2.33
N ARG A 319 -28.77 -12.26 -3.01
CA ARG A 319 -28.02 -11.88 -4.22
C ARG A 319 -26.98 -10.77 -4.03
N TYR A 320 -26.67 -10.41 -2.83
CA TYR A 320 -25.57 -9.54 -2.40
C TYR A 320 -25.06 -9.99 -1.02
N THR A 321 -23.94 -9.47 -0.62
CA THR A 321 -23.36 -9.70 0.71
C THR A 321 -23.00 -8.36 1.34
N SER A 322 -22.96 -8.33 2.66
CA SER A 322 -22.52 -7.15 3.42
C SER A 322 -21.74 -7.58 4.65
N SER A 323 -20.77 -6.77 5.05
CA SER A 323 -20.06 -6.95 6.30
C SER A 323 -20.71 -6.16 7.44
N SER A 324 -20.50 -6.61 8.66
CA SER A 324 -20.98 -5.92 9.87
C SER A 324 -19.97 -4.88 10.37
N ILE A 325 -19.47 -4.04 9.47
CA ILE A 325 -18.45 -3.04 9.81
C ILE A 325 -18.96 -2.05 10.83
N LYS A 326 -18.13 -1.77 11.85
CA LYS A 326 -18.40 -0.74 12.85
C LYS A 326 -18.19 0.65 12.25
N LYS A 327 -19.26 1.37 11.91
CA LYS A 327 -19.20 2.70 11.26
C LYS A 327 -18.33 3.71 12.02
N SER A 328 -18.31 3.65 13.35
CA SER A 328 -17.45 4.52 14.17
C SER A 328 -15.94 4.30 13.90
N LYS A 329 -15.57 3.08 13.51
CA LYS A 329 -14.18 2.75 13.14
C LYS A 329 -13.84 3.19 11.72
N LEU A 330 -14.83 3.31 10.84
CA LEU A 330 -14.67 3.68 9.45
C LEU A 330 -14.29 5.17 9.29
N VAL A 331 -14.90 6.06 10.03
CA VAL A 331 -14.74 7.52 9.92
C VAL A 331 -13.25 7.93 10.00
N ARG A 332 -12.48 7.32 10.90
CA ARG A 332 -11.04 7.61 11.10
C ARG A 332 -10.18 7.36 9.84
N PHE A 333 -10.66 6.56 8.90
CA PHE A 333 -9.95 6.21 7.66
C PHE A 333 -10.42 7.04 6.46
N SER A 334 -11.32 8.00 6.64
CA SER A 334 -11.69 8.90 5.54
C SER A 334 -10.59 9.93 5.29
N ARG A 335 -10.38 10.30 4.02
CA ARG A 335 -9.44 11.37 3.64
C ARG A 335 -9.79 12.70 4.29
N LYS A 336 -11.08 12.95 4.54
CA LYS A 336 -11.55 14.14 5.25
C LYS A 336 -11.00 14.19 6.69
N GLU A 337 -11.02 13.06 7.40
CA GLU A 337 -10.49 13.00 8.76
C GLU A 337 -8.96 13.07 8.78
N GLN A 338 -8.29 12.46 7.81
CA GLN A 338 -6.85 12.61 7.64
C GLN A 338 -6.44 14.07 7.42
N ALA A 339 -7.17 14.79 6.57
CA ALA A 339 -6.92 16.21 6.35
C ALA A 339 -7.03 17.03 7.66
N LYS A 340 -8.02 16.72 8.51
CA LYS A 340 -8.14 17.36 9.84
C LYS A 340 -6.93 17.05 10.74
N GLN A 341 -6.44 15.80 10.73
CA GLN A 341 -5.25 15.43 11.49
C GLN A 341 -4.02 16.21 11.03
N PHE A 342 -3.84 16.38 9.72
CA PHE A 342 -2.77 17.24 9.18
C PHE A 342 -2.94 18.70 9.61
N ILE A 343 -4.14 19.27 9.56
CA ILE A 343 -4.43 20.64 10.00
C ILE A 343 -4.05 20.80 11.48
N GLN A 344 -4.42 19.87 12.35
CA GLN A 344 -4.06 19.90 13.76
C GLN A 344 -2.53 19.87 13.98
N ILE A 345 -1.79 19.12 13.15
CA ILE A 345 -0.32 19.15 13.21
C ILE A 345 0.22 20.50 12.77
N PHE A 346 -0.30 21.09 11.70
CA PHE A 346 0.14 22.39 11.21
C PHE A 346 -0.11 23.50 12.24
N GLU A 347 -1.28 23.53 12.88
CA GLU A 347 -1.61 24.45 13.96
C GLU A 347 -0.65 24.30 15.16
N LYS A 348 -0.32 23.08 15.57
CA LYS A 348 0.65 22.83 16.65
C LYS A 348 2.05 23.35 16.33
N VAL A 349 2.47 23.29 15.07
CA VAL A 349 3.82 23.71 14.64
C VAL A 349 3.90 25.23 14.56
N GLU A 350 2.82 25.91 14.12
CA GLU A 350 2.75 27.38 14.06
C GLU A 350 2.79 28.02 15.45
N ILE A 351 2.20 27.37 16.47
CA ILE A 351 2.18 27.91 17.86
C ILE A 351 3.56 27.80 18.52
N ASN A 352 4.39 26.83 18.09
CA ASN A 352 5.70 26.53 18.70
C ASN A 352 6.89 27.16 17.95
N GLY A 353 6.68 27.79 16.81
CA GLY A 353 7.69 28.47 15.99
C GLY A 353 7.64 29.97 16.15
#